data_7b50ed5114653b9de2d9e6cd62db06d3
#
_entry.id   7b50ed5114653b9de2d9e6cd62db06d3
#
_cell.length_a   1.000
_cell.length_b   1.000
_cell.length_c   1.000
_cell.angle_alpha   90.00
_cell.angle_beta   90.00
_cell.angle_gamma   90.00
#
_symmetry.space_group_name_H-M   'P 1'
#
loop_
_entity.id
_entity.type
_entity.pdbx_description
1 polymer ?
#
loop_
_entity_poly.entity_id
_entity_poly.type
_entity_poly.pdbx_seq_one_letter_code
_entity_poly.pdbx_strand_id
1 'polypeptide(L)'
;LERSGLNETTLGEAVERDLRVESVLEKIASATAPVSAIDAEIYYRLHPEAFDRPEARRLRHILITFDNAQEKAKAITQLESLRSTLQNAEKFAAAAARHSQCPTAMEGGQLGVVKRAQLYAELEPAAFALFEGDISAVLESPIGLHILRCDEILPSGMLPFAEVRERIIERLTDKRWREAQKEWIKGLSTSR
;
A
#
# COMPACT_ATOMS: atom_id res chain seq x y z
N LEU A 1 -7.28 -38.33 -3.15
CA LEU A 1 -8.69 -38.21 -2.68
C LEU A 1 -9.05 -39.26 -1.62
N GLU A 2 -8.47 -40.44 -1.67
CA GLU A 2 -8.78 -41.57 -0.74
C GLU A 2 -8.25 -41.38 0.71
N ARG A 3 -7.41 -40.39 0.97
CA ARG A 3 -6.81 -40.18 2.31
C ARG A 3 -7.63 -39.28 3.25
N SER A 4 -8.67 -38.62 2.77
CA SER A 4 -9.49 -37.67 3.59
C SER A 4 -10.90 -38.17 3.90
N GLY A 5 -11.31 -39.40 3.53
CA GLY A 5 -12.63 -39.93 3.80
C GLY A 5 -13.78 -39.18 3.09
N LEU A 6 -13.46 -38.25 2.20
CA LEU A 6 -14.42 -37.49 1.41
C LEU A 6 -14.72 -38.28 0.13
N ASN A 7 -15.95 -38.79 0.02
CA ASN A 7 -16.47 -39.29 -1.25
C ASN A 7 -17.23 -38.15 -1.97
N GLU A 8 -17.54 -38.36 -3.23
CA GLU A 8 -18.21 -37.37 -4.08
C GLU A 8 -19.58 -36.91 -3.50
N THR A 9 -20.30 -37.84 -2.84
CA THR A 9 -21.60 -37.58 -2.21
C THR A 9 -21.43 -36.69 -0.97
N THR A 10 -20.48 -37.00 -0.07
CA THR A 10 -20.24 -36.22 1.15
C THR A 10 -19.69 -34.84 0.84
N LEU A 11 -18.91 -34.70 -0.24
CA LEU A 11 -18.44 -33.40 -0.73
C LEU A 11 -19.61 -32.58 -1.27
N GLY A 12 -20.50 -33.21 -2.08
CA GLY A 12 -21.71 -32.57 -2.61
C GLY A 12 -22.62 -32.02 -1.50
N GLU A 13 -22.91 -32.86 -0.49
CA GLU A 13 -23.72 -32.45 0.67
C GLU A 13 -23.08 -31.32 1.49
N ALA A 14 -21.77 -31.33 1.64
CA ALA A 14 -21.05 -30.25 2.33
C ALA A 14 -21.16 -28.94 1.54
N VAL A 15 -20.90 -28.97 0.25
CA VAL A 15 -21.01 -27.78 -0.62
C VAL A 15 -22.44 -27.24 -0.65
N GLU A 16 -23.46 -28.14 -0.75
CA GLU A 16 -24.87 -27.71 -0.74
C GLU A 16 -25.23 -27.01 0.59
N ARG A 17 -24.78 -27.57 1.71
CA ARG A 17 -25.01 -26.97 3.02
C ARG A 17 -24.32 -25.58 3.13
N ASP A 18 -23.09 -25.47 2.67
CA ASP A 18 -22.34 -24.21 2.74
C ASP A 18 -22.99 -23.14 1.85
N LEU A 19 -23.44 -23.49 0.65
CA LEU A 19 -24.18 -22.59 -0.25
C LEU A 19 -25.52 -22.15 0.35
N ARG A 20 -26.25 -23.04 1.06
CA ARG A 20 -27.49 -22.67 1.77
C ARG A 20 -27.20 -21.67 2.89
N VAL A 21 -26.16 -21.90 3.69
CA VAL A 21 -25.76 -20.97 4.76
C VAL A 21 -25.39 -19.62 4.16
N GLU A 22 -24.58 -19.60 3.11
CA GLU A 22 -24.17 -18.37 2.43
C GLU A 22 -25.38 -17.59 1.89
N SER A 23 -26.32 -18.28 1.21
CA SER A 23 -27.55 -17.64 0.70
C SER A 23 -28.42 -17.03 1.80
N VAL A 24 -28.50 -17.68 2.96
CA VAL A 24 -29.25 -17.14 4.11
C VAL A 24 -28.54 -15.91 4.68
N LEU A 25 -27.22 -15.96 4.85
CA LEU A 25 -26.44 -14.84 5.36
C LEU A 25 -26.47 -13.64 4.41
N GLU A 26 -26.44 -13.88 3.10
CA GLU A 26 -26.59 -12.86 2.07
C GLU A 26 -27.98 -12.21 2.12
N LYS A 27 -29.04 -12.99 2.27
CA LYS A 27 -30.42 -12.49 2.42
C LYS A 27 -30.58 -11.62 3.67
N ILE A 28 -29.93 -11.97 4.78
CA ILE A 28 -29.93 -11.17 6.00
C ILE A 28 -29.18 -9.85 5.78
N ALA A 29 -28.01 -9.93 5.14
CA ALA A 29 -27.22 -8.75 4.80
C ALA A 29 -28.01 -7.79 3.90
N SER A 30 -28.65 -8.31 2.84
CA SER A 30 -29.43 -7.50 1.88
C SER A 30 -30.70 -6.89 2.47
N ALA A 31 -31.22 -7.43 3.57
CA ALA A 31 -32.34 -6.85 4.29
C ALA A 31 -31.98 -5.66 5.19
N THR A 32 -30.67 -5.38 5.36
CA THR A 32 -30.23 -4.21 6.13
C THR A 32 -30.43 -2.92 5.34
N ALA A 33 -30.71 -1.82 6.06
CA ALA A 33 -30.82 -0.51 5.42
C ALA A 33 -29.48 -0.13 4.75
N PRO A 34 -29.51 0.41 3.52
CA PRO A 34 -28.29 0.84 2.84
C PRO A 34 -27.59 1.96 3.62
N VAL A 35 -26.28 2.01 3.52
CA VAL A 35 -25.48 3.11 4.07
C VAL A 35 -25.61 4.30 3.14
N SER A 36 -26.07 5.43 3.68
CA SER A 36 -26.24 6.68 2.92
C SER A 36 -24.94 7.49 2.87
N ALA A 37 -24.88 8.46 1.95
CA ALA A 37 -23.80 9.44 1.92
C ALA A 37 -23.74 10.28 3.22
N ILE A 38 -24.87 10.49 3.88
CA ILE A 38 -24.95 11.19 5.17
C ILE A 38 -24.29 10.36 6.28
N ASP A 39 -24.54 9.04 6.32
CA ASP A 39 -23.87 8.13 7.27
C ASP A 39 -22.35 8.19 7.10
N ALA A 40 -21.89 8.20 5.84
CA ALA A 40 -20.48 8.30 5.53
C ALA A 40 -19.87 9.65 5.96
N GLU A 41 -20.59 10.74 5.77
CA GLU A 41 -20.13 12.06 6.19
C GLU A 41 -20.07 12.18 7.73
N ILE A 42 -21.06 11.65 8.43
CA ILE A 42 -21.06 11.57 9.89
C ILE A 42 -19.85 10.78 10.37
N TYR A 43 -19.61 9.59 9.78
CA TYR A 43 -18.46 8.77 10.12
C TYR A 43 -17.14 9.51 9.90
N TYR A 44 -16.98 10.18 8.77
CA TYR A 44 -15.80 10.97 8.42
C TYR A 44 -15.53 12.07 9.45
N ARG A 45 -16.57 12.79 9.88
CA ARG A 45 -16.44 13.88 10.87
C ARG A 45 -16.14 13.39 12.29
N LEU A 46 -16.64 12.21 12.65
CA LEU A 46 -16.44 11.62 13.97
C LEU A 46 -15.10 10.89 14.12
N HIS A 47 -14.44 10.58 13.00
CA HIS A 47 -13.19 9.81 12.97
C HIS A 47 -12.08 10.50 12.16
N PRO A 48 -11.72 11.76 12.45
CA PRO A 48 -10.71 12.49 11.69
C PRO A 48 -9.36 11.77 11.66
N GLU A 49 -9.01 11.10 12.77
CA GLU A 49 -7.78 10.32 12.90
C GLU A 49 -7.66 9.16 11.89
N ALA A 50 -8.78 8.64 11.42
CA ALA A 50 -8.82 7.56 10.42
C ALA A 50 -8.51 8.05 9.00
N PHE A 51 -8.55 9.35 8.78
CA PHE A 51 -8.37 10.02 7.50
C PHE A 51 -7.17 10.96 7.47
N ASP A 52 -6.49 11.11 8.59
CA ASP A 52 -5.23 11.83 8.65
C ASP A 52 -4.13 11.01 7.96
N ARG A 53 -3.42 11.66 7.05
CA ARG A 53 -2.29 11.06 6.37
C ARG A 53 -1.01 11.76 6.79
N PRO A 54 0.04 11.03 7.15
CA PRO A 54 1.35 11.61 7.35
C PRO A 54 1.91 12.11 6.01
N GLU A 55 2.85 13.05 6.10
CA GLU A 55 3.66 13.44 4.95
C GLU A 55 4.33 12.21 4.33
N ALA A 56 4.27 12.12 3.00
CA ALA A 56 4.90 11.05 2.24
C ALA A 56 5.52 11.59 0.95
N ARG A 57 6.35 10.80 0.33
CA ARG A 57 6.99 11.09 -0.96
C ARG A 57 6.81 9.89 -1.87
N ARG A 58 6.50 10.14 -3.14
CA ARG A 58 6.67 9.11 -4.17
C ARG A 58 8.09 9.21 -4.67
N LEU A 59 8.86 8.15 -4.43
CA LEU A 59 10.29 8.15 -4.67
C LEU A 59 10.69 7.09 -5.69
N ARG A 60 11.81 7.39 -6.35
CA ARG A 60 12.63 6.40 -7.09
C ARG A 60 14.03 6.43 -6.51
N HIS A 61 14.77 5.32 -6.70
CA HIS A 61 16.18 5.26 -6.37
C HIS A 61 17.01 4.50 -7.39
N ILE A 62 18.30 4.79 -7.40
CA ILE A 62 19.35 3.98 -8.01
C ILE A 62 20.28 3.58 -6.89
N LEU A 63 20.50 2.27 -6.72
CA LEU A 63 21.39 1.70 -5.72
C LEU A 63 22.59 1.06 -6.41
N ILE A 64 23.79 1.37 -5.94
CA ILE A 64 25.05 0.65 -6.27
C ILE A 64 25.69 0.18 -4.97
N THR A 65 25.87 -1.13 -4.85
CA THR A 65 26.56 -1.77 -3.73
C THR A 65 28.07 -1.75 -3.93
N PHE A 66 28.84 -1.92 -2.86
CA PHE A 66 30.29 -2.02 -2.90
C PHE A 66 30.79 -2.90 -1.76
N ASP A 67 31.89 -3.62 -1.97
CA ASP A 67 32.49 -4.51 -0.98
C ASP A 67 33.76 -3.90 -0.34
N ASN A 68 34.35 -2.88 -0.97
CA ASN A 68 35.58 -2.26 -0.51
C ASN A 68 35.67 -0.77 -0.88
N ALA A 69 36.66 -0.08 -0.29
CA ALA A 69 36.83 1.37 -0.48
C ALA A 69 37.10 1.78 -1.94
N GLN A 70 37.78 0.91 -2.71
CA GLN A 70 38.08 1.21 -4.12
C GLN A 70 36.81 1.14 -4.97
N GLU A 71 35.97 0.14 -4.74
CA GLU A 71 34.66 0.02 -5.41
C GLU A 71 33.73 1.15 -5.01
N LYS A 72 33.72 1.51 -3.72
CA LYS A 72 32.97 2.68 -3.23
C LYS A 72 33.35 3.95 -3.98
N ALA A 73 34.64 4.22 -4.15
CA ALA A 73 35.10 5.41 -4.87
C ALA A 73 34.65 5.39 -6.35
N LYS A 74 34.71 4.24 -7.01
CA LYS A 74 34.21 4.07 -8.38
C LYS A 74 32.70 4.30 -8.45
N ALA A 75 31.95 3.73 -7.51
CA ALA A 75 30.50 3.86 -7.45
C ALA A 75 30.06 5.32 -7.23
N ILE A 76 30.77 6.07 -6.36
CA ILE A 76 30.52 7.51 -6.17
C ILE A 76 30.70 8.25 -7.50
N THR A 77 31.85 8.07 -8.16
CA THR A 77 32.14 8.73 -9.43
C THR A 77 31.11 8.38 -10.51
N GLN A 78 30.69 7.12 -10.56
CA GLN A 78 29.67 6.65 -11.49
C GLN A 78 28.31 7.32 -11.21
N LEU A 79 27.87 7.37 -9.94
CA LEU A 79 26.59 7.98 -9.57
C LEU A 79 26.59 9.49 -9.77
N GLU A 80 27.68 10.19 -9.48
CA GLU A 80 27.81 11.63 -9.73
C GLU A 80 27.76 11.96 -11.22
N SER A 81 28.47 11.18 -12.04
CA SER A 81 28.41 11.30 -13.49
C SER A 81 27.00 11.05 -14.02
N LEU A 82 26.37 9.98 -13.53
CA LEU A 82 25.01 9.60 -13.91
C LEU A 82 24.01 10.71 -13.52
N ARG A 83 24.11 11.25 -12.31
CA ARG A 83 23.23 12.29 -11.79
C ARG A 83 23.18 13.51 -12.71
N SER A 84 24.28 13.89 -13.31
CA SER A 84 24.33 15.04 -14.23
C SER A 84 23.50 14.84 -15.52
N THR A 85 23.14 13.61 -15.85
CA THR A 85 22.37 13.24 -17.05
C THR A 85 20.88 13.02 -16.76
N LEU A 86 20.49 12.90 -15.49
CA LEU A 86 19.15 12.58 -15.04
C LEU A 86 18.26 13.84 -15.03
N GLN A 87 17.63 14.16 -16.14
CA GLN A 87 16.85 15.41 -16.29
C GLN A 87 15.34 15.23 -16.00
N ASN A 88 14.83 14.01 -16.09
CA ASN A 88 13.42 13.70 -15.88
C ASN A 88 13.20 12.26 -15.39
N ALA A 89 11.95 11.90 -15.10
CA ALA A 89 11.58 10.58 -14.60
C ALA A 89 11.91 9.45 -15.58
N GLU A 90 11.79 9.68 -16.88
CA GLU A 90 12.05 8.67 -17.92
C GLU A 90 13.55 8.35 -18.00
N LYS A 91 14.40 9.38 -18.02
CA LYS A 91 15.86 9.19 -17.99
C LYS A 91 16.30 8.53 -16.67
N PHE A 92 15.70 8.90 -15.55
CA PHE A 92 15.97 8.25 -14.28
C PHE A 92 15.59 6.77 -14.32
N ALA A 93 14.40 6.43 -14.83
CA ALA A 93 13.94 5.06 -14.95
C ALA A 93 14.86 4.22 -15.86
N ALA A 94 15.26 4.76 -17.02
CA ALA A 94 16.19 4.10 -17.92
C ALA A 94 17.57 3.89 -17.29
N ALA A 95 18.05 4.85 -16.51
CA ALA A 95 19.30 4.73 -15.76
C ALA A 95 19.19 3.70 -14.62
N ALA A 96 18.07 3.69 -13.89
CA ALA A 96 17.81 2.69 -12.86
C ALA A 96 17.85 1.27 -13.45
N ALA A 97 17.15 1.04 -14.56
CA ALA A 97 17.13 -0.26 -15.24
C ALA A 97 18.52 -0.75 -15.68
N ARG A 98 19.44 0.18 -15.99
CA ARG A 98 20.78 -0.15 -16.46
C ARG A 98 21.83 -0.28 -15.37
N HIS A 99 21.70 0.48 -14.30
CA HIS A 99 22.77 0.70 -13.33
C HIS A 99 22.41 0.30 -11.90
N SER A 100 21.09 0.28 -11.56
CA SER A 100 20.68 -0.05 -10.20
C SER A 100 20.79 -1.54 -9.94
N GLN A 101 21.33 -1.87 -8.78
CA GLN A 101 21.45 -3.24 -8.28
C GLN A 101 20.29 -3.61 -7.33
N CYS A 102 19.28 -2.77 -7.23
CA CYS A 102 18.06 -3.06 -6.49
C CYS A 102 17.05 -3.84 -7.37
N PRO A 103 16.26 -4.76 -6.82
CA PRO A 103 15.18 -5.42 -7.56
C PRO A 103 14.20 -4.47 -8.25
N THR A 104 13.99 -3.27 -7.68
CA THR A 104 13.16 -2.21 -8.28
C THR A 104 13.72 -1.62 -9.57
N ALA A 105 14.95 -1.96 -9.97
CA ALA A 105 15.58 -1.49 -11.20
C ALA A 105 14.71 -1.71 -12.44
N MET A 106 14.09 -2.90 -12.54
CA MET A 106 13.21 -3.27 -13.67
C MET A 106 11.92 -2.44 -13.72
N GLU A 107 11.53 -1.84 -12.59
CA GLU A 107 10.40 -0.92 -12.48
C GLU A 107 10.83 0.56 -12.50
N GLY A 108 12.01 0.84 -13.08
CA GLY A 108 12.56 2.19 -13.16
C GLY A 108 12.97 2.78 -11.81
N GLY A 109 13.35 1.93 -10.86
CA GLY A 109 13.81 2.30 -9.52
C GLY A 109 12.69 2.74 -8.57
N GLN A 110 11.43 2.44 -8.85
CA GLN A 110 10.29 2.88 -8.04
C GLN A 110 10.33 2.28 -6.63
N LEU A 111 10.33 3.13 -5.60
CA LEU A 111 10.09 2.76 -4.20
C LEU A 111 8.60 2.88 -3.84
N GLY A 112 7.81 3.54 -4.69
CA GLY A 112 6.42 3.86 -4.42
C GLY A 112 6.26 5.02 -3.44
N VAL A 113 5.15 5.02 -2.70
CA VAL A 113 4.84 6.03 -1.69
C VAL A 113 5.54 5.65 -0.37
N VAL A 114 6.47 6.49 0.05
CA VAL A 114 7.29 6.30 1.24
C VAL A 114 6.90 7.34 2.29
N LYS A 115 6.59 6.89 3.49
CA LYS A 115 6.33 7.72 4.67
C LYS A 115 7.62 7.90 5.48
N ARG A 116 7.62 8.86 6.41
CA ARG A 116 8.71 8.98 7.39
C ARG A 116 8.91 7.68 8.15
N ALA A 117 10.14 7.41 8.55
CA ALA A 117 10.58 6.19 9.23
C ALA A 117 10.46 4.89 8.40
N GLN A 118 10.32 4.99 7.08
CA GLN A 118 10.31 3.82 6.16
C GLN A 118 11.59 3.68 5.35
N LEU A 119 12.47 4.68 5.36
CA LEU A 119 13.80 4.63 4.74
C LEU A 119 14.87 4.39 5.81
N TYR A 120 16.09 4.08 5.34
CA TYR A 120 17.27 4.17 6.18
C TYR A 120 17.41 5.59 6.73
N ALA A 121 17.85 5.70 7.99
CA ALA A 121 17.98 6.99 8.68
C ALA A 121 18.87 7.99 7.92
N GLU A 122 19.87 7.48 7.20
CA GLU A 122 20.81 8.26 6.40
C GLU A 122 20.17 8.85 5.14
N LEU A 123 19.15 8.19 4.60
CA LEU A 123 18.47 8.59 3.36
C LEU A 123 17.29 9.53 3.63
N GLU A 124 16.63 9.36 4.76
CA GLU A 124 15.36 10.03 5.06
C GLU A 124 15.43 11.55 5.04
N PRO A 125 16.41 12.22 5.68
CA PRO A 125 16.49 13.67 5.67
C PRO A 125 16.60 14.25 4.25
N ALA A 126 17.42 13.61 3.41
CA ALA A 126 17.58 14.02 2.02
C ALA A 126 16.33 13.77 1.20
N ALA A 127 15.69 12.58 1.36
CA ALA A 127 14.47 12.22 0.66
C ALA A 127 13.33 13.22 0.91
N PHE A 128 13.16 13.65 2.17
CA PHE A 128 12.11 14.57 2.56
C PHE A 128 12.45 16.05 2.36
N ALA A 129 13.70 16.37 2.02
CA ALA A 129 14.10 17.71 1.61
C ALA A 129 13.95 17.97 0.09
N LEU A 130 13.76 16.92 -0.72
CA LEU A 130 13.60 17.06 -2.17
C LEU A 130 12.26 17.72 -2.52
N PHE A 131 12.28 18.60 -3.51
CA PHE A 131 11.08 19.04 -4.22
C PHE A 131 10.71 18.05 -5.33
N GLU A 132 9.49 18.19 -5.85
CA GLU A 132 9.05 17.37 -6.99
C GLU A 132 9.96 17.57 -8.20
N GLY A 133 10.42 16.46 -8.76
CA GLY A 133 11.37 16.45 -9.85
C GLY A 133 12.83 16.45 -9.43
N ASP A 134 13.14 16.81 -8.20
CA ASP A 134 14.52 16.91 -7.71
C ASP A 134 15.20 15.54 -7.55
N ILE A 135 16.51 15.59 -7.67
CA ILE A 135 17.41 14.44 -7.50
C ILE A 135 18.41 14.75 -6.39
N SER A 136 18.56 13.83 -5.46
CA SER A 136 19.49 13.98 -4.33
C SER A 136 20.95 14.01 -4.77
N ALA A 137 21.83 14.42 -3.86
CA ALA A 137 23.23 14.05 -3.92
C ALA A 137 23.40 12.52 -3.81
N VAL A 138 24.59 12.02 -4.01
CA VAL A 138 24.93 10.62 -3.68
C VAL A 138 24.89 10.47 -2.16
N LEU A 139 24.07 9.51 -1.71
CA LEU A 139 23.82 9.21 -0.30
C LEU A 139 24.35 7.80 0.01
N GLU A 140 24.83 7.61 1.22
CA GLU A 140 25.29 6.29 1.70
C GLU A 140 24.29 5.72 2.69
N SER A 141 24.06 4.41 2.61
CA SER A 141 23.31 3.62 3.58
C SER A 141 24.05 2.33 3.91
N PRO A 142 23.60 1.53 4.87
CA PRO A 142 24.20 0.23 5.18
C PRO A 142 24.29 -0.76 4.01
N ILE A 143 23.49 -0.57 2.96
CA ILE A 143 23.45 -1.49 1.81
C ILE A 143 24.15 -0.95 0.56
N GLY A 144 24.65 0.29 0.57
CA GLY A 144 25.34 0.87 -0.57
C GLY A 144 25.13 2.37 -0.77
N LEU A 145 25.40 2.83 -1.98
CA LEU A 145 25.25 4.22 -2.40
C LEU A 145 23.97 4.42 -3.20
N HIS A 146 23.28 5.52 -2.94
CA HIS A 146 22.00 5.83 -3.53
C HIS A 146 21.97 7.20 -4.18
N ILE A 147 21.16 7.31 -5.23
CA ILE A 147 20.57 8.57 -5.70
C ILE A 147 19.07 8.42 -5.58
N LEU A 148 18.40 9.39 -4.99
CA LEU A 148 16.95 9.46 -4.86
C LEU A 148 16.39 10.49 -5.83
N ARG A 149 15.18 10.24 -6.33
CA ARG A 149 14.35 11.20 -7.06
C ARG A 149 12.97 11.28 -6.41
N CYS A 150 12.50 12.51 -6.19
CA CYS A 150 11.13 12.75 -5.76
C CYS A 150 10.22 12.93 -6.99
N ASP A 151 9.29 12.01 -7.19
CA ASP A 151 8.30 12.13 -8.27
C ASP A 151 7.09 12.96 -7.83
N GLU A 152 6.71 12.89 -6.54
CA GLU A 152 5.52 13.56 -6.00
C GLU A 152 5.66 13.80 -4.50
N ILE A 153 5.21 14.96 -4.05
CA ILE A 153 5.05 15.29 -2.63
C ILE A 153 3.61 15.06 -2.21
N LEU A 154 3.41 14.17 -1.24
CA LEU A 154 2.12 13.91 -0.63
C LEU A 154 2.09 14.61 0.74
N PRO A 155 1.52 15.81 0.85
CA PRO A 155 1.54 16.56 2.10
C PRO A 155 0.77 15.84 3.20
N SER A 156 1.17 16.05 4.44
CA SER A 156 0.37 15.64 5.59
C SER A 156 -0.96 16.37 5.61
N GLY A 157 -1.97 15.74 6.15
CA GLY A 157 -3.27 16.35 6.32
C GLY A 157 -4.43 15.37 6.15
N MET A 158 -5.61 15.86 6.38
CA MET A 158 -6.83 15.06 6.28
C MET A 158 -7.20 14.81 4.82
N LEU A 159 -7.43 13.55 4.46
CA LEU A 159 -7.92 13.18 3.14
C LEU A 159 -9.28 13.82 2.89
N PRO A 160 -9.51 14.48 1.74
CA PRO A 160 -10.81 15.07 1.42
C PRO A 160 -11.92 14.01 1.45
N PHE A 161 -13.10 14.39 1.98
CA PHE A 161 -14.26 13.48 2.04
C PHE A 161 -14.61 12.87 0.68
N ALA A 162 -14.51 13.65 -0.40
CA ALA A 162 -14.79 13.18 -1.75
C ALA A 162 -13.91 11.98 -2.19
N GLU A 163 -12.67 11.93 -1.72
CA GLU A 163 -11.73 10.84 -2.05
C GLU A 163 -12.00 9.56 -1.25
N VAL A 164 -12.61 9.69 -0.07
CA VAL A 164 -12.77 8.56 0.86
C VAL A 164 -14.22 8.09 0.98
N ARG A 165 -15.18 8.85 0.45
CA ARG A 165 -16.62 8.61 0.60
C ARG A 165 -17.02 7.18 0.23
N GLU A 166 -16.68 6.73 -0.96
CA GLU A 166 -17.07 5.39 -1.44
C GLU A 166 -16.48 4.28 -0.57
N ARG A 167 -15.23 4.43 -0.18
CA ARG A 167 -14.55 3.48 0.71
C ARG A 167 -15.18 3.46 2.12
N ILE A 168 -15.67 4.61 2.61
CA ILE A 168 -16.39 4.67 3.87
C ILE A 168 -17.74 3.95 3.75
N ILE A 169 -18.50 4.19 2.68
CA ILE A 169 -19.79 3.54 2.44
C ILE A 169 -19.60 2.01 2.39
N GLU A 170 -18.64 1.53 1.63
CA GLU A 170 -18.32 0.10 1.53
C GLU A 170 -17.99 -0.49 2.90
N ARG A 171 -17.07 0.12 3.64
CA ARG A 171 -16.67 -0.32 4.98
C ARG A 171 -17.84 -0.34 5.98
N LEU A 172 -18.69 0.68 5.97
CA LEU A 172 -19.86 0.76 6.85
C LEU A 172 -20.93 -0.26 6.44
N THR A 173 -21.09 -0.52 5.15
CA THR A 173 -21.98 -1.56 4.62
C THR A 173 -21.53 -2.93 5.08
N ASP A 174 -20.28 -3.27 4.91
CA ASP A 174 -19.71 -4.54 5.38
C ASP A 174 -19.87 -4.70 6.89
N LYS A 175 -19.64 -3.63 7.65
CA LYS A 175 -19.83 -3.65 9.10
C LYS A 175 -21.29 -3.93 9.46
N ARG A 176 -22.25 -3.23 8.83
CA ARG A 176 -23.69 -3.42 9.04
C ARG A 176 -24.12 -4.87 8.74
N TRP A 177 -23.63 -5.40 7.64
CA TRP A 177 -23.92 -6.77 7.23
C TRP A 177 -23.42 -7.79 8.25
N ARG A 178 -22.16 -7.65 8.68
CA ARG A 178 -21.59 -8.54 9.71
C ARG A 178 -22.32 -8.44 11.04
N GLU A 179 -22.73 -7.26 11.44
CA GLU A 179 -23.51 -7.06 12.66
C GLU A 179 -24.89 -7.73 12.55
N ALA A 180 -25.60 -7.54 11.43
CA ALA A 180 -26.89 -8.17 11.20
C ALA A 180 -26.81 -9.70 11.18
N GLN A 181 -25.81 -10.26 10.50
CA GLN A 181 -25.55 -11.71 10.48
C GLN A 181 -25.26 -12.24 11.90
N LYS A 182 -24.41 -11.53 12.65
CA LYS A 182 -24.07 -11.90 14.01
C LYS A 182 -25.28 -11.89 14.95
N GLU A 183 -26.12 -10.88 14.90
CA GLU A 183 -27.33 -10.78 15.70
C GLU A 183 -28.34 -11.86 15.32
N TRP A 184 -28.49 -12.18 14.04
CA TRP A 184 -29.34 -13.26 13.59
C TRP A 184 -28.86 -14.64 14.12
N ILE A 185 -27.56 -14.94 14.02
CA ILE A 185 -26.98 -16.19 14.54
C ILE A 185 -27.20 -16.29 16.06
N LYS A 186 -27.01 -15.19 16.79
CA LYS A 186 -27.26 -15.13 18.23
C LYS A 186 -28.72 -15.39 18.56
N GLY A 187 -29.66 -14.86 17.78
CA GLY A 187 -31.09 -15.14 17.92
C GLY A 187 -31.45 -16.62 17.79
N LEU A 188 -30.78 -17.36 16.89
CA LEU A 188 -30.98 -18.80 16.73
C LEU A 188 -30.53 -19.60 17.97
N SER A 189 -29.49 -19.19 18.66
CA SER A 189 -28.98 -19.87 19.85
C SER A 189 -29.78 -19.60 21.13
N THR A 190 -30.58 -18.53 21.14
CA THR A 190 -31.46 -18.17 22.29
C THR A 190 -32.88 -18.73 22.16
N SER A 191 -33.25 -19.30 21.02
CA SER A 191 -34.58 -19.88 20.73
C SER A 191 -34.68 -21.41 20.96
N ARG A 192 -33.71 -21.98 21.72
CA ARG A 192 -33.72 -23.38 22.14
C ARG A 192 -34.08 -23.54 23.61
#